data_bd76624467b6284280b30b8656b56044
#
_entry.id   bd76624467b6284280b30b8656b56044
#
_cell.length_a   1.000
_cell.length_b   1.000
_cell.length_c   1.000
_cell.angle_alpha   90.00
_cell.angle_beta   90.00
_cell.angle_gamma   90.00
#
_symmetry.space_group_name_H-M   'P 1'
#
loop_
_entity.id
_entity.type
_entity.pdbx_description
1 polymer ?
#
loop_
_entity_poly.entity_id
_entity_poly.type
_entity_poly.pdbx_seq_one_letter_code
_entity_poly.pdbx_strand_id
1 'polypeptide(L)'
;DRSRGLGDVYKRQELRLTPFQQKLAGLEKALPAALGRQAVAVILSIVVMLGCFVGFGGAKVRAKYAAAKGWFSTGVAADGGYTLNEELTTRLNTAANIITTASNTLGADSAEVQTAQAALDSFSACLGAVQSDGKTHALDSLSVYTGGRMHMLYQSNEALGTAIGQLYAKLQEQAADPMKMGAVQGQYSQFNSAQTILSNLHYNDAVQSYQSDVGGFPANLLGRLFGVQEVELFA
;
A
#
# COMPACT_ATOMS: atom_id res chain seq x y z
N ASP A 1 -68.33 51.03 -2.86
CA ASP A 1 -67.21 51.22 -3.80
C ASP A 1 -65.84 51.09 -3.08
N ARG A 2 -65.62 49.97 -2.41
CA ARG A 2 -64.35 49.69 -1.67
C ARG A 2 -63.80 48.27 -1.85
N SER A 3 -64.07 47.61 -2.92
CA SER A 3 -63.55 46.22 -3.13
C SER A 3 -62.81 46.02 -4.44
N ARG A 4 -62.28 47.10 -5.07
CA ARG A 4 -61.49 46.96 -6.30
C ARG A 4 -59.97 47.04 -6.17
N GLY A 5 -59.44 47.05 -4.95
CA GLY A 5 -57.98 47.27 -4.73
C GLY A 5 -57.13 46.08 -4.40
N LEU A 6 -57.71 44.93 -4.07
CA LEU A 6 -56.93 43.76 -3.54
C LEU A 6 -56.67 42.68 -4.58
N GLY A 7 -57.36 42.72 -5.75
CA GLY A 7 -57.15 41.70 -6.78
C GLY A 7 -55.91 41.90 -7.68
N ASP A 8 -55.42 43.17 -7.78
CA ASP A 8 -54.34 43.50 -8.69
C ASP A 8 -52.92 43.37 -8.07
N VAL A 9 -52.83 43.28 -6.74
CA VAL A 9 -51.55 43.15 -6.07
C VAL A 9 -51.05 41.72 -6.17
N TYR A 10 -51.92 40.74 -6.27
CA TYR A 10 -51.51 39.32 -6.39
C TYR A 10 -51.11 38.89 -7.79
N LYS A 11 -51.36 39.68 -8.84
CA LYS A 11 -51.02 39.33 -10.23
C LYS A 11 -49.62 39.77 -10.69
N ARG A 12 -48.85 40.46 -9.86
CA ARG A 12 -47.52 40.96 -10.24
C ARG A 12 -46.36 40.50 -9.36
N GLN A 13 -46.48 39.42 -8.62
CA GLN A 13 -45.28 38.70 -8.21
C GLN A 13 -44.85 37.80 -9.38
N GLU A 14 -44.35 38.39 -10.45
CA GLU A 14 -43.45 37.69 -11.35
C GLU A 14 -42.32 37.13 -10.49
N LEU A 15 -42.35 35.84 -10.29
CA LEU A 15 -41.25 35.11 -9.67
C LEU A 15 -39.98 35.48 -10.45
N ARG A 16 -39.20 36.44 -9.95
CA ARG A 16 -37.90 36.77 -10.52
C ARG A 16 -37.01 35.55 -10.24
N LEU A 17 -36.92 34.69 -11.24
CA LEU A 17 -36.02 33.57 -11.24
C LEU A 17 -34.60 34.06 -10.98
N THR A 18 -33.88 33.46 -10.05
CA THR A 18 -32.46 33.73 -9.85
C THR A 18 -31.68 33.45 -11.13
N PRO A 19 -30.51 34.05 -11.36
CA PRO A 19 -29.69 33.79 -12.55
C PRO A 19 -29.39 32.29 -12.77
N PHE A 20 -29.34 31.52 -11.70
CA PHE A 20 -29.18 30.07 -11.75
C PHE A 20 -30.46 29.36 -12.24
N GLN A 21 -31.62 29.76 -11.74
CA GLN A 21 -32.93 29.25 -12.19
C GLN A 21 -33.23 29.61 -13.65
N GLN A 22 -32.81 30.80 -14.12
CA GLN A 22 -32.92 31.17 -15.52
C GLN A 22 -32.07 30.30 -16.45
N LYS A 23 -30.83 29.93 -16.03
CA LYS A 23 -30.01 29.00 -16.76
C LYS A 23 -30.61 27.58 -16.79
N LEU A 24 -31.20 27.12 -15.69
CA LEU A 24 -31.93 25.86 -15.63
C LEU A 24 -33.16 25.85 -16.52
N ALA A 25 -33.96 26.89 -16.53
CA ALA A 25 -35.11 27.04 -17.42
C ALA A 25 -34.71 27.08 -18.90
N GLY A 26 -33.54 27.66 -19.21
CA GLY A 26 -32.97 27.61 -20.56
C GLY A 26 -32.57 26.21 -21.00
N LEU A 27 -31.97 25.45 -20.08
CA LEU A 27 -31.63 24.03 -20.29
C LEU A 27 -32.88 23.16 -20.46
N GLU A 28 -33.95 23.42 -19.68
CA GLU A 28 -35.22 22.71 -19.76
C GLU A 28 -35.90 22.89 -21.11
N LYS A 29 -35.84 24.12 -21.69
CA LYS A 29 -36.36 24.41 -23.04
C LYS A 29 -35.54 23.77 -24.17
N ALA A 30 -34.26 23.47 -23.93
CA ALA A 30 -33.37 22.86 -24.91
C ALA A 30 -33.48 21.32 -24.89
N LEU A 31 -34.14 20.71 -23.89
CA LEU A 31 -34.31 19.29 -23.78
C LEU A 31 -35.36 18.78 -24.79
N PRO A 32 -35.07 17.67 -25.52
CA PRO A 32 -36.06 17.08 -26.44
C PRO A 32 -37.34 16.67 -25.67
N ALA A 33 -38.51 16.90 -26.29
CA ALA A 33 -39.81 16.57 -25.69
C ALA A 33 -39.94 15.10 -25.25
N ALA A 34 -39.10 14.19 -25.76
CA ALA A 34 -38.99 12.82 -25.33
C ALA A 34 -38.50 12.66 -23.88
N LEU A 35 -37.67 13.59 -23.37
CA LEU A 35 -37.18 13.60 -22.00
C LEU A 35 -38.20 14.07 -20.96
N GLY A 36 -39.27 14.71 -21.38
CA GLY A 36 -40.41 15.07 -20.53
C GLY A 36 -41.34 13.92 -20.17
N ARG A 37 -41.14 12.74 -20.74
CA ARG A 37 -41.88 11.53 -20.35
C ARG A 37 -41.38 11.02 -19.01
N GLN A 38 -42.28 10.82 -18.06
CA GLN A 38 -41.95 10.39 -16.70
C GLN A 38 -41.04 9.13 -16.66
N ALA A 39 -41.27 8.18 -17.55
CA ALA A 39 -40.43 6.96 -17.65
C ALA A 39 -39.00 7.29 -18.10
N VAL A 40 -38.79 8.19 -19.03
CA VAL A 40 -37.49 8.60 -19.53
C VAL A 40 -36.71 9.39 -18.45
N ALA A 41 -37.40 10.26 -17.70
CA ALA A 41 -36.82 10.99 -16.58
C ALA A 41 -36.32 10.03 -15.48
N VAL A 42 -37.12 9.01 -15.16
CA VAL A 42 -36.72 7.99 -14.17
C VAL A 42 -35.49 7.20 -14.65
N ILE A 43 -35.51 6.74 -15.91
CA ILE A 43 -34.36 6.00 -16.47
C ILE A 43 -33.11 6.87 -16.47
N LEU A 44 -33.21 8.13 -16.90
CA LEU A 44 -32.09 9.07 -16.91
C LEU A 44 -31.54 9.32 -15.49
N SER A 45 -32.42 9.47 -14.50
CA SER A 45 -32.03 9.63 -13.09
C SER A 45 -31.29 8.41 -12.57
N ILE A 46 -31.71 7.20 -12.93
CA ILE A 46 -31.03 5.96 -12.57
C ILE A 46 -29.64 5.91 -13.23
N VAL A 47 -29.54 6.24 -14.51
CA VAL A 47 -28.26 6.27 -15.25
C VAL A 47 -27.29 7.28 -14.64
N VAL A 48 -27.77 8.49 -14.31
CA VAL A 48 -26.94 9.51 -13.65
C VAL A 48 -26.51 9.05 -12.25
N MET A 49 -27.41 8.48 -11.45
CA MET A 49 -27.07 7.93 -10.13
C MET A 49 -26.00 6.82 -10.24
N LEU A 50 -26.17 5.88 -11.17
CA LEU A 50 -25.20 4.82 -11.41
C LEU A 50 -23.86 5.39 -11.90
N GLY A 51 -23.88 6.37 -12.80
CA GLY A 51 -22.68 7.06 -13.27
C GLY A 51 -21.94 7.78 -12.15
N CYS A 52 -22.66 8.49 -11.28
CA CYS A 52 -22.08 9.11 -10.09
C CYS A 52 -21.52 8.07 -9.11
N PHE A 53 -22.27 7.00 -8.86
CA PHE A 53 -21.84 5.92 -7.96
C PHE A 53 -20.58 5.24 -8.46
N VAL A 54 -20.51 4.88 -9.75
CA VAL A 54 -19.33 4.26 -10.36
C VAL A 54 -18.16 5.24 -10.38
N GLY A 55 -18.39 6.51 -10.80
CA GLY A 55 -17.33 7.52 -10.87
C GLY A 55 -16.72 7.86 -9.51
N PHE A 56 -17.54 8.26 -8.53
CA PHE A 56 -17.06 8.62 -7.20
C PHE A 56 -16.62 7.39 -6.39
N GLY A 57 -17.36 6.29 -6.46
CA GLY A 57 -17.00 5.05 -5.79
C GLY A 57 -15.70 4.49 -6.31
N GLY A 58 -15.53 4.41 -7.62
CA GLY A 58 -14.30 3.97 -8.28
C GLY A 58 -13.10 4.85 -7.95
N ALA A 59 -13.27 6.18 -7.94
CA ALA A 59 -12.22 7.11 -7.55
C ALA A 59 -11.78 6.90 -6.09
N LYS A 60 -12.72 6.69 -5.17
CA LYS A 60 -12.40 6.38 -3.76
C LYS A 60 -11.66 5.06 -3.60
N VAL A 61 -12.12 4.00 -4.26
CA VAL A 61 -11.46 2.68 -4.21
C VAL A 61 -10.04 2.78 -4.77
N ARG A 62 -9.85 3.48 -5.89
CA ARG A 62 -8.53 3.70 -6.48
C ARG A 62 -7.61 4.53 -5.57
N ALA A 63 -8.14 5.56 -4.90
CA ALA A 63 -7.37 6.36 -3.95
C ALA A 63 -6.93 5.54 -2.74
N LYS A 64 -7.82 4.70 -2.18
CA LYS A 64 -7.49 3.77 -1.10
C LYS A 64 -6.39 2.78 -1.54
N TYR A 65 -6.50 2.24 -2.74
CA TYR A 65 -5.49 1.35 -3.30
C TYR A 65 -4.13 2.03 -3.46
N ALA A 66 -4.10 3.24 -4.00
CA ALA A 66 -2.86 4.00 -4.16
C ALA A 66 -2.19 4.29 -2.80
N ALA A 67 -2.98 4.61 -1.77
CA ALA A 67 -2.48 4.78 -0.41
C ALA A 67 -1.93 3.45 0.15
N ALA A 68 -2.70 2.37 0.05
CA ALA A 68 -2.32 1.05 0.56
C ALA A 68 -1.03 0.52 -0.11
N LYS A 69 -0.90 0.71 -1.41
CA LYS A 69 0.32 0.37 -2.16
C LYS A 69 1.55 1.17 -1.68
N GLY A 70 1.34 2.40 -1.19
CA GLY A 70 2.40 3.26 -0.66
C GLY A 70 2.89 2.86 0.73
N TRP A 71 2.13 2.11 1.53
CA TRP A 71 2.46 1.82 2.94
C TRP A 71 3.78 1.10 3.14
N PHE A 72 4.22 0.33 2.17
CA PHE A 72 5.54 -0.29 2.22
C PHE A 72 6.68 0.74 2.35
N SER A 73 6.60 1.87 1.62
CA SER A 73 7.65 2.89 1.56
C SER A 73 7.35 4.12 2.41
N THR A 74 6.07 4.46 2.61
CA THR A 74 5.64 5.68 3.34
C THR A 74 5.23 5.39 4.76
N GLY A 75 5.04 4.11 5.12
CA GLY A 75 4.57 3.69 6.43
C GLY A 75 3.07 3.90 6.64
N VAL A 76 2.60 3.42 7.77
CA VAL A 76 1.25 3.62 8.28
C VAL A 76 1.31 4.69 9.37
N ALA A 77 0.29 5.54 9.47
CA ALA A 77 0.28 6.65 10.43
C ALA A 77 0.46 6.21 11.90
N ALA A 78 0.04 4.98 12.23
CA ALA A 78 0.20 4.41 13.56
C ALA A 78 1.65 4.12 13.96
N ASP A 79 2.56 3.98 12.99
CA ASP A 79 3.94 3.51 13.21
C ASP A 79 4.94 4.65 13.48
N GLY A 80 4.46 5.88 13.64
CA GLY A 80 5.30 7.02 14.03
C GLY A 80 6.42 7.38 13.05
N GLY A 81 6.26 6.99 11.78
CA GLY A 81 7.22 7.26 10.70
C GLY A 81 8.13 6.09 10.35
N TYR A 82 8.11 4.99 11.11
CA TYR A 82 8.81 3.76 10.71
C TYR A 82 8.13 3.09 9.51
N THR A 83 8.93 2.52 8.61
CA THR A 83 8.43 1.87 7.40
C THR A 83 9.04 0.48 7.22
N LEU A 84 8.28 -0.42 6.60
CA LEU A 84 8.82 -1.75 6.23
C LEU A 84 10.10 -1.63 5.39
N ASN A 85 10.09 -0.72 4.42
CA ASN A 85 11.20 -0.53 3.51
C ASN A 85 12.49 -0.10 4.22
N GLU A 86 12.41 0.83 5.17
CA GLU A 86 13.58 1.33 5.92
C GLU A 86 14.15 0.26 6.83
N GLU A 87 13.30 -0.45 7.56
CA GLU A 87 13.75 -1.48 8.50
C GLU A 87 14.34 -2.70 7.77
N LEU A 88 13.72 -3.13 6.66
CA LEU A 88 14.29 -4.19 5.82
C LEU A 88 15.61 -3.77 5.16
N THR A 89 15.73 -2.50 4.74
CA THR A 89 16.99 -1.95 4.22
C THR A 89 18.06 -1.87 5.31
N THR A 90 17.70 -1.51 6.54
CA THR A 90 18.59 -1.53 7.70
C THR A 90 19.09 -2.94 7.97
N ARG A 91 18.22 -3.95 7.91
CA ARG A 91 18.62 -5.36 8.04
C ARG A 91 19.57 -5.80 6.93
N LEU A 92 19.30 -5.42 5.67
CA LEU A 92 20.18 -5.70 4.54
C LEU A 92 21.59 -5.17 4.78
N ASN A 93 21.71 -3.90 5.13
CA ASN A 93 22.99 -3.22 5.31
C ASN A 93 23.77 -3.76 6.52
N THR A 94 23.10 -3.98 7.64
CA THR A 94 23.72 -4.52 8.85
C THR A 94 24.17 -5.97 8.67
N ALA A 95 23.38 -6.80 7.99
CA ALA A 95 23.76 -8.15 7.63
C ALA A 95 25.00 -8.19 6.73
N ALA A 96 25.06 -7.34 5.69
CA ALA A 96 26.22 -7.23 4.82
C ALA A 96 27.50 -6.86 5.59
N ASN A 97 27.41 -5.94 6.56
CA ASN A 97 28.53 -5.55 7.41
C ASN A 97 28.98 -6.71 8.33
N ILE A 98 28.04 -7.45 8.91
CA ILE A 98 28.33 -8.62 9.74
C ILE A 98 29.05 -9.69 8.90
N ILE A 99 28.54 -10.01 7.71
CA ILE A 99 29.10 -11.01 6.79
C ILE A 99 30.53 -10.59 6.37
N THR A 100 30.72 -9.31 6.03
CA THR A 100 32.05 -8.79 5.67
C THR A 100 33.06 -8.98 6.81
N THR A 101 32.67 -8.65 8.05
CA THR A 101 33.56 -8.82 9.21
C THR A 101 33.80 -10.30 9.51
N ALA A 102 32.77 -11.12 9.35
CA ALA A 102 32.89 -12.58 9.51
C ALA A 102 33.82 -13.21 8.48
N SER A 103 33.68 -12.83 7.22
CA SER A 103 34.57 -13.28 6.13
C SER A 103 36.05 -12.98 6.42
N ASN A 104 36.32 -11.78 6.96
CA ASN A 104 37.69 -11.40 7.36
C ASN A 104 38.21 -12.13 8.61
N THR A 105 37.34 -12.72 9.42
CA THR A 105 37.70 -13.38 10.68
C THR A 105 37.74 -14.89 10.54
N LEU A 106 36.71 -15.48 9.92
CA LEU A 106 36.53 -16.93 9.76
C LEU A 106 37.07 -17.45 8.42
N GLY A 107 37.29 -16.54 7.46
CA GLY A 107 37.59 -16.88 6.07
C GLY A 107 36.32 -16.89 5.20
N ALA A 108 36.47 -16.49 3.95
CA ALA A 108 35.35 -16.44 2.97
C ALA A 108 34.81 -17.85 2.63
N ASP A 109 35.62 -18.89 2.82
CA ASP A 109 35.24 -20.28 2.55
C ASP A 109 34.51 -20.96 3.71
N SER A 110 34.31 -20.25 4.84
CA SER A 110 33.50 -20.76 5.96
C SER A 110 32.06 -21.05 5.50
N ALA A 111 31.54 -22.23 5.88
CA ALA A 111 30.18 -22.64 5.51
C ALA A 111 29.13 -21.67 6.03
N GLU A 112 29.33 -21.09 7.22
CA GLU A 112 28.43 -20.11 7.82
C GLU A 112 28.45 -18.78 7.06
N VAL A 113 29.65 -18.36 6.61
CA VAL A 113 29.78 -17.13 5.77
C VAL A 113 29.09 -17.32 4.43
N GLN A 114 29.30 -18.45 3.76
CA GLN A 114 28.65 -18.75 2.47
C GLN A 114 27.13 -18.86 2.62
N THR A 115 26.63 -19.50 3.68
CA THR A 115 25.21 -19.61 3.96
C THR A 115 24.57 -18.23 4.21
N ALA A 116 25.23 -17.41 5.01
CA ALA A 116 24.75 -16.05 5.27
C ALA A 116 24.77 -15.16 4.01
N GLN A 117 25.81 -15.30 3.17
CA GLN A 117 25.90 -14.58 1.91
C GLN A 117 24.77 -15.00 0.95
N ALA A 118 24.51 -16.30 0.80
CA ALA A 118 23.41 -16.78 -0.03
C ALA A 118 22.03 -16.31 0.47
N ALA A 119 21.83 -16.26 1.79
CA ALA A 119 20.61 -15.72 2.38
C ALA A 119 20.49 -14.20 2.14
N LEU A 120 21.59 -13.46 2.25
CA LEU A 120 21.63 -12.02 1.96
C LEU A 120 21.29 -11.73 0.49
N ASP A 121 21.87 -12.48 -0.44
CA ASP A 121 21.63 -12.32 -1.88
C ASP A 121 20.16 -12.59 -2.21
N SER A 122 19.58 -13.64 -1.66
CA SER A 122 18.16 -13.97 -1.80
C SER A 122 17.25 -12.89 -1.24
N PHE A 123 17.55 -12.40 -0.04
CA PHE A 123 16.81 -11.33 0.60
C PHE A 123 16.90 -10.02 -0.19
N SER A 124 18.10 -9.66 -0.65
CA SER A 124 18.33 -8.47 -1.48
C SER A 124 17.52 -8.52 -2.78
N ALA A 125 17.46 -9.69 -3.44
CA ALA A 125 16.68 -9.89 -4.64
C ALA A 125 15.17 -9.75 -4.38
N CYS A 126 14.64 -10.34 -3.29
CA CYS A 126 13.24 -10.20 -2.90
C CYS A 126 12.88 -8.73 -2.56
N LEU A 127 13.74 -8.05 -1.79
CA LEU A 127 13.55 -6.65 -1.43
C LEU A 127 13.55 -5.75 -2.69
N GLY A 128 14.52 -5.94 -3.59
CA GLY A 128 14.59 -5.23 -4.85
C GLY A 128 13.37 -5.46 -5.74
N ALA A 129 12.82 -6.68 -5.76
CA ALA A 129 11.61 -7.00 -6.50
C ALA A 129 10.36 -6.27 -5.97
N VAL A 130 10.24 -6.11 -4.66
CA VAL A 130 9.15 -5.34 -4.04
C VAL A 130 9.35 -3.84 -4.28
N GLN A 131 10.55 -3.32 -4.06
CA GLN A 131 10.89 -1.90 -4.27
C GLN A 131 10.68 -1.44 -5.71
N SER A 132 10.96 -2.30 -6.69
CA SER A 132 10.82 -2.00 -8.12
C SER A 132 9.42 -2.30 -8.68
N ASP A 133 8.48 -2.73 -7.85
CA ASP A 133 7.13 -3.17 -8.26
C ASP A 133 7.17 -4.28 -9.33
N GLY A 134 8.12 -5.20 -9.18
CA GLY A 134 8.30 -6.35 -10.07
C GLY A 134 8.93 -6.04 -11.43
N LYS A 135 9.53 -4.86 -11.58
CA LYS A 135 10.21 -4.48 -12.83
C LYS A 135 11.61 -5.07 -12.99
N THR A 136 12.16 -5.68 -11.92
CA THR A 136 13.45 -6.36 -11.98
C THR A 136 13.26 -7.84 -12.25
N HIS A 137 14.05 -8.38 -13.21
CA HIS A 137 14.04 -9.80 -13.59
C HIS A 137 14.73 -10.74 -12.57
N ALA A 138 15.08 -10.25 -11.38
CA ALA A 138 15.81 -11.02 -10.37
C ALA A 138 15.00 -12.16 -9.74
N LEU A 139 13.70 -12.27 -10.02
CA LEU A 139 12.82 -13.29 -9.45
C LEU A 139 13.04 -14.71 -10.03
N ASP A 140 13.62 -14.84 -11.22
CA ASP A 140 13.83 -16.13 -11.87
C ASP A 140 14.82 -17.03 -11.11
N SER A 141 15.68 -16.45 -10.26
CA SER A 141 16.64 -17.17 -9.43
C SER A 141 16.08 -17.56 -8.04
N LEU A 142 14.87 -17.13 -7.69
CA LEU A 142 14.27 -17.31 -6.36
C LEU A 142 13.31 -18.50 -6.27
N SER A 143 13.54 -19.56 -7.05
CA SER A 143 12.70 -20.78 -7.08
C SER A 143 12.55 -21.49 -5.72
N VAL A 144 13.27 -21.06 -4.70
CA VAL A 144 13.18 -21.61 -3.33
C VAL A 144 11.96 -21.06 -2.57
N TYR A 145 11.48 -19.87 -2.95
CA TYR A 145 10.37 -19.22 -2.28
C TYR A 145 9.10 -19.33 -3.13
N THR A 146 7.97 -19.55 -2.47
CA THR A 146 6.66 -19.69 -3.12
C THR A 146 5.69 -18.64 -2.59
N GLY A 147 4.76 -18.20 -3.42
CA GLY A 147 3.74 -17.21 -3.03
C GLY A 147 3.91 -15.85 -3.70
N GLY A 148 3.25 -14.85 -3.16
CA GLY A 148 3.37 -13.48 -3.61
C GLY A 148 4.70 -12.83 -3.25
N ARG A 149 5.02 -11.69 -3.84
CA ARG A 149 6.30 -10.99 -3.62
C ARG A 149 6.54 -10.59 -2.17
N MET A 150 5.51 -10.17 -1.47
CA MET A 150 5.63 -9.81 -0.04
C MET A 150 5.84 -11.03 0.83
N HIS A 151 5.18 -12.14 0.52
CA HIS A 151 5.40 -13.41 1.23
C HIS A 151 6.80 -13.96 0.99
N MET A 152 7.31 -13.90 -0.26
CA MET A 152 8.71 -14.27 -0.56
C MET A 152 9.71 -13.38 0.18
N LEU A 153 9.44 -12.08 0.27
CA LEU A 153 10.27 -11.15 1.04
C LEU A 153 10.26 -11.49 2.53
N TYR A 154 9.08 -11.83 3.09
CA TYR A 154 8.97 -12.27 4.48
C TYR A 154 9.80 -13.54 4.72
N GLN A 155 9.63 -14.57 3.89
CA GLN A 155 10.39 -15.83 4.02
C GLN A 155 11.90 -15.62 3.92
N SER A 156 12.35 -14.78 2.97
CA SER A 156 13.77 -14.46 2.81
C SER A 156 14.33 -13.67 3.99
N ASN A 157 13.53 -12.79 4.60
CA ASN A 157 13.90 -12.08 5.82
C ASN A 157 14.09 -13.03 7.02
N GLU A 158 13.23 -14.03 7.18
CA GLU A 158 13.36 -15.05 8.24
C GLU A 158 14.58 -15.95 7.99
N ALA A 159 14.82 -16.34 6.75
CA ALA A 159 16.02 -17.11 6.38
C ALA A 159 17.31 -16.33 6.66
N LEU A 160 17.34 -15.03 6.31
CA LEU A 160 18.46 -14.13 6.64
C LEU A 160 18.66 -14.02 8.15
N GLY A 161 17.57 -13.86 8.91
CA GLY A 161 17.63 -13.82 10.39
C GLY A 161 18.31 -15.05 10.98
N THR A 162 17.91 -16.23 10.50
CA THR A 162 18.48 -17.52 10.94
C THR A 162 19.97 -17.63 10.57
N ALA A 163 20.33 -17.31 9.33
CA ALA A 163 21.71 -17.41 8.85
C ALA A 163 22.66 -16.44 9.58
N ILE A 164 22.24 -15.20 9.80
CA ILE A 164 23.01 -14.19 10.54
C ILE A 164 23.16 -14.59 12.03
N GLY A 165 22.12 -15.16 12.63
CA GLY A 165 22.18 -15.68 14.01
C GLY A 165 23.22 -16.79 14.16
N GLN A 166 23.26 -17.74 13.23
CA GLN A 166 24.25 -18.84 13.21
C GLN A 166 25.67 -18.30 12.97
N LEU A 167 25.83 -17.37 12.02
CA LEU A 167 27.11 -16.73 11.74
C LEU A 167 27.63 -15.94 12.96
N TYR A 168 26.76 -15.21 13.64
CA TYR A 168 27.13 -14.47 14.85
C TYR A 168 27.56 -15.40 15.99
N ALA A 169 26.84 -16.50 16.23
CA ALA A 169 27.22 -17.50 17.21
C ALA A 169 28.63 -18.10 16.91
N LYS A 170 28.89 -18.39 15.61
CA LYS A 170 30.19 -18.87 15.18
C LYS A 170 31.33 -17.89 15.38
N LEU A 171 31.06 -16.62 15.13
CA LEU A 171 32.01 -15.54 15.41
C LEU A 171 32.32 -15.44 16.91
N GLN A 172 31.33 -15.57 17.79
CA GLN A 172 31.55 -15.57 19.23
C GLN A 172 32.44 -16.71 19.73
N GLU A 173 32.34 -17.89 19.10
CA GLU A 173 33.17 -19.05 19.43
C GLU A 173 34.64 -18.87 19.02
N GLN A 174 34.92 -18.21 17.89
CA GLN A 174 36.22 -18.22 17.24
C GLN A 174 36.95 -16.85 17.28
N ALA A 175 36.27 -15.75 17.59
CA ALA A 175 36.87 -14.43 17.56
C ALA A 175 37.73 -14.16 18.80
N ALA A 176 39.05 -14.11 18.60
CA ALA A 176 40.01 -13.77 19.66
C ALA A 176 40.14 -12.24 19.90
N ASP A 177 39.61 -11.38 19.01
CA ASP A 177 39.77 -9.94 19.07
C ASP A 177 38.54 -9.26 19.68
N PRO A 178 38.57 -8.73 20.92
CA PRO A 178 37.46 -8.11 21.59
C PRO A 178 36.94 -6.83 20.86
N MET A 179 37.82 -6.10 20.16
CA MET A 179 37.43 -4.87 19.47
C MET A 179 36.59 -5.18 18.23
N LYS A 180 36.98 -6.21 17.45
CA LYS A 180 36.19 -6.67 16.31
C LYS A 180 34.84 -7.22 16.76
N MET A 181 34.82 -7.98 17.85
CA MET A 181 33.58 -8.49 18.43
C MET A 181 32.63 -7.39 18.91
N GLY A 182 33.15 -6.32 19.52
CA GLY A 182 32.33 -5.17 19.92
C GLY A 182 31.63 -4.52 18.74
N ALA A 183 32.34 -4.34 17.61
CA ALA A 183 31.77 -3.78 16.39
C ALA A 183 30.66 -4.69 15.80
N VAL A 184 30.92 -6.00 15.70
CA VAL A 184 29.93 -7.00 15.22
C VAL A 184 28.71 -7.06 16.14
N GLN A 185 28.91 -7.01 17.45
CA GLN A 185 27.81 -6.99 18.43
C GLN A 185 26.91 -5.76 18.23
N GLY A 186 27.48 -4.60 17.96
CA GLY A 186 26.72 -3.38 17.64
C GLY A 186 25.86 -3.57 16.38
N GLN A 187 26.45 -4.10 15.31
CA GLN A 187 25.71 -4.40 14.06
C GLN A 187 24.63 -5.46 14.28
N TYR A 188 24.93 -6.52 15.05
CA TYR A 188 23.93 -7.57 15.35
C TYR A 188 22.79 -7.05 16.21
N SER A 189 23.08 -6.17 17.17
CA SER A 189 22.04 -5.48 17.96
C SER A 189 21.14 -4.60 17.09
N GLN A 190 21.72 -3.86 16.14
CA GLN A 190 20.95 -3.05 15.19
C GLN A 190 20.09 -3.93 14.25
N PHE A 191 20.66 -5.05 13.76
CA PHE A 191 19.95 -6.03 12.94
C PHE A 191 18.72 -6.60 13.66
N ASN A 192 18.85 -6.95 14.95
CA ASN A 192 17.74 -7.46 15.76
C ASN A 192 16.75 -6.37 16.17
N SER A 193 17.22 -5.14 16.40
CA SER A 193 16.33 -4.01 16.69
C SER A 193 15.42 -3.72 15.51
N ALA A 194 15.95 -3.75 14.28
CA ALA A 194 15.13 -3.60 13.07
C ALA A 194 14.08 -4.73 12.96
N GLN A 195 14.43 -5.99 13.30
CA GLN A 195 13.43 -7.08 13.35
C GLN A 195 12.34 -6.83 14.39
N THR A 196 12.73 -6.32 15.56
CA THR A 196 11.76 -5.99 16.61
C THR A 196 10.80 -4.88 16.17
N ILE A 197 11.30 -3.86 15.48
CA ILE A 197 10.46 -2.81 14.89
C ILE A 197 9.53 -3.42 13.84
N LEU A 198 10.05 -4.21 12.89
CA LEU A 198 9.26 -4.90 11.85
C LEU A 198 8.08 -5.70 12.44
N SER A 199 8.33 -6.41 13.55
CA SER A 199 7.31 -7.23 14.23
C SER A 199 6.20 -6.41 14.88
N ASN A 200 6.45 -5.13 15.15
CA ASN A 200 5.50 -4.22 15.79
C ASN A 200 4.84 -3.24 14.81
N LEU A 201 5.22 -3.25 13.53
CA LEU A 201 4.57 -2.41 12.53
C LEU A 201 3.13 -2.83 12.26
N HIS A 202 2.25 -1.86 12.11
CA HIS A 202 0.83 -2.08 11.82
C HIS A 202 0.53 -2.25 10.31
N TYR A 203 1.56 -2.53 9.51
CA TYR A 203 1.39 -2.73 8.07
C TYR A 203 0.36 -3.83 7.75
N ASN A 204 0.47 -4.99 8.38
CA ASN A 204 -0.45 -6.11 8.13
C ASN A 204 -1.87 -5.78 8.58
N ASP A 205 -2.06 -5.08 9.70
CA ASP A 205 -3.37 -4.65 10.19
C ASP A 205 -4.02 -3.67 9.21
N ALA A 206 -3.23 -2.72 8.69
CA ALA A 206 -3.70 -1.76 7.70
C ALA A 206 -4.09 -2.44 6.38
N VAL A 207 -3.30 -3.42 5.92
CA VAL A 207 -3.61 -4.22 4.72
C VAL A 207 -4.88 -5.05 4.93
N GLN A 208 -5.05 -5.72 6.07
CA GLN A 208 -6.27 -6.48 6.39
C GLN A 208 -7.51 -5.58 6.44
N SER A 209 -7.39 -4.40 7.07
CA SER A 209 -8.46 -3.39 7.07
C SER A 209 -8.81 -2.94 5.65
N TYR A 210 -7.81 -2.66 4.83
CA TYR A 210 -8.01 -2.32 3.42
C TYR A 210 -8.70 -3.44 2.65
N GLN A 211 -8.24 -4.70 2.78
CA GLN A 211 -8.84 -5.87 2.12
C GLN A 211 -10.30 -6.05 2.55
N SER A 212 -10.61 -5.85 3.82
CA SER A 212 -11.99 -5.87 4.33
C SER A 212 -12.86 -4.77 3.70
N ASP A 213 -12.34 -3.56 3.59
CA ASP A 213 -13.04 -2.40 3.02
C ASP A 213 -13.36 -2.55 1.52
N VAL A 214 -12.44 -3.16 0.76
CA VAL A 214 -12.58 -3.30 -0.70
C VAL A 214 -13.09 -4.68 -1.13
N GLY A 215 -13.07 -5.68 -0.25
CA GLY A 215 -13.51 -7.05 -0.53
C GLY A 215 -15.03 -7.21 -0.57
N GLY A 216 -15.77 -6.32 0.10
CA GLY A 216 -17.24 -6.35 0.16
C GLY A 216 -17.90 -5.76 -1.09
N PHE A 217 -19.20 -6.15 -1.29
CA PHE A 217 -20.03 -5.48 -2.29
C PHE A 217 -20.42 -4.08 -1.76
N PRO A 218 -20.37 -3.03 -2.56
CA PRO A 218 -20.07 -2.97 -4.01
C PRO A 218 -18.59 -2.67 -4.35
N ALA A 219 -17.73 -2.50 -3.35
CA ALA A 219 -16.36 -2.05 -3.54
C ALA A 219 -15.52 -3.04 -4.39
N ASN A 220 -15.72 -4.35 -4.22
CA ASN A 220 -15.03 -5.38 -4.99
C ASN A 220 -15.36 -5.31 -6.49
N LEU A 221 -16.61 -5.00 -6.85
CA LEU A 221 -17.03 -4.81 -8.24
C LEU A 221 -16.36 -3.57 -8.85
N LEU A 222 -16.36 -2.47 -8.10
CA LEU A 222 -15.68 -1.24 -8.50
C LEU A 222 -14.17 -1.46 -8.60
N GLY A 223 -13.57 -2.18 -7.66
CA GLY A 223 -12.14 -2.51 -7.69
C GLY A 223 -11.73 -3.22 -8.97
N ARG A 224 -12.48 -4.24 -9.39
CA ARG A 224 -12.25 -4.95 -10.65
C ARG A 224 -12.38 -4.04 -11.87
N LEU A 225 -13.41 -3.18 -11.88
CA LEU A 225 -13.66 -2.24 -12.99
C LEU A 225 -12.54 -1.21 -13.12
N PHE A 226 -11.93 -0.77 -12.03
CA PHE A 226 -10.86 0.23 -11.98
C PHE A 226 -9.45 -0.35 -11.88
N GLY A 227 -9.28 -1.67 -12.06
CA GLY A 227 -7.99 -2.33 -12.10
C GLY A 227 -7.25 -2.30 -10.75
N VAL A 228 -7.99 -2.28 -9.65
CA VAL A 228 -7.43 -2.37 -8.30
C VAL A 228 -6.95 -3.79 -8.05
N GLN A 229 -5.69 -3.93 -7.67
CA GLN A 229 -5.06 -5.19 -7.34
C GLN A 229 -5.11 -5.46 -5.84
N GLU A 230 -4.89 -6.70 -5.46
CA GLU A 230 -4.71 -7.08 -4.07
C GLU A 230 -3.39 -6.51 -3.54
N VAL A 231 -3.41 -6.00 -2.30
CA VAL A 231 -2.22 -5.61 -1.56
C VAL A 231 -1.87 -6.77 -0.65
N GLU A 232 -0.64 -7.28 -0.79
CA GLU A 232 -0.19 -8.48 -0.09
C GLU A 232 0.23 -8.18 1.35
N LEU A 233 0.02 -9.14 2.25
CA LEU A 233 0.53 -9.12 3.62
C LEU A 233 2.04 -9.43 3.64
N PHE A 234 2.74 -8.85 4.59
CA PHE A 234 4.10 -9.24 4.96
C PHE A 234 4.03 -10.33 6.04
N ALA A 235 3.81 -11.59 5.59
CA ALA A 235 3.63 -12.75 6.47
C ALA A 235 3.97 -14.05 5.73
#